data_771e8c4f7e35a3e1a230429a6b3f719c
#
_entry.id   771e8c4f7e35a3e1a230429a6b3f719c
#
_cell.length_a   1.000
_cell.length_b   1.000
_cell.length_c   1.000
_cell.angle_alpha   90.00
_cell.angle_beta   90.00
_cell.angle_gamma   90.00
#
_symmetry.space_group_name_H-M   'P 1'
#
loop_
_entity.id
_entity.type
_entity.pdbx_description
1 polymer ?
#
loop_
_entity_poly.entity_id
_entity_poly.type
_entity_poly.pdbx_seq_one_letter_code
_entity_poly.pdbx_strand_id
1 'polypeptide(L)'
;MIQKIKILLLLNILLVNTAISKELPALFEIKIPDDQYTNTNDGLNKAFNQLIQKLSGSRSQKLLWRIGDAQLNKIEFVSSYSTELIDEQEFLIVKFNDEALIPELRKIGIPLIGFNRPVILILFKIDTGESAPIFLSSSTSSDILSAEIKRTFQKIALERGVYLCLLYT
;
A
#
# COMPACT_ATOMS: atom_id res chain seq x y z
N MET A 1 -33.57 38.93 1.59
CA MET A 1 -32.57 38.46 0.57
C MET A 1 -31.31 37.95 1.25
N ILE A 2 -30.73 38.60 2.20
CA ILE A 2 -29.50 38.24 2.93
C ILE A 2 -29.59 36.87 3.65
N GLN A 3 -30.75 36.53 4.19
CA GLN A 3 -30.93 35.26 4.94
C GLN A 3 -30.90 34.05 4.00
N LYS A 4 -31.44 34.16 2.79
CA LYS A 4 -31.36 33.07 1.77
C LYS A 4 -29.95 32.83 1.26
N ILE A 5 -29.14 33.90 1.17
CA ILE A 5 -27.72 33.81 0.76
C ILE A 5 -26.91 33.12 1.87
N LYS A 6 -27.17 33.38 3.14
CA LYS A 6 -26.51 32.70 4.27
C LYS A 6 -26.80 31.19 4.28
N ILE A 7 -28.04 30.80 4.01
CA ILE A 7 -28.44 29.38 3.95
C ILE A 7 -27.77 28.67 2.77
N LEU A 8 -27.69 29.34 1.60
CA LEU A 8 -27.00 28.78 0.42
C LEU A 8 -25.50 28.63 0.64
N LEU A 9 -24.87 29.54 1.37
CA LEU A 9 -23.46 29.49 1.72
C LEU A 9 -23.17 28.38 2.73
N LEU A 10 -24.06 28.19 3.72
CA LEU A 10 -23.97 27.10 4.69
C LEU A 10 -24.16 25.73 4.04
N LEU A 11 -25.03 25.62 3.05
CA LEU A 11 -25.25 24.38 2.30
C LEU A 11 -24.04 23.98 1.46
N ASN A 12 -23.30 24.95 0.90
CA ASN A 12 -22.06 24.69 0.18
C ASN A 12 -20.90 24.23 1.08
N ILE A 13 -20.85 24.66 2.34
CA ILE A 13 -19.83 24.21 3.30
C ILE A 13 -20.07 22.75 3.71
N LEU A 14 -21.32 22.28 3.74
CA LEU A 14 -21.70 20.89 4.03
C LEU A 14 -21.38 19.93 2.87
N LEU A 15 -21.16 20.44 1.67
CA LEU A 15 -20.82 19.63 0.48
C LEU A 15 -19.31 19.47 0.26
N VAL A 16 -18.48 19.91 1.20
CA VAL A 16 -17.05 19.58 1.17
C VAL A 16 -16.93 18.07 1.39
N ASN A 17 -16.86 17.35 0.28
CA ASN A 17 -16.52 15.93 0.28
C ASN A 17 -15.19 15.77 1.02
N THR A 18 -15.23 15.34 2.26
CA THR A 18 -14.05 14.87 2.97
C THR A 18 -13.55 13.64 2.22
N ALA A 19 -12.49 13.80 1.44
CA ALA A 19 -11.80 12.67 0.86
C ALA A 19 -11.44 11.73 2.04
N ILE A 20 -12.03 10.54 2.06
CA ILE A 20 -11.72 9.53 3.06
C ILE A 20 -10.30 9.07 2.77
N SER A 21 -9.38 9.64 3.50
CA SER A 21 -7.97 9.25 3.48
C SER A 21 -7.70 8.48 4.77
N LYS A 22 -7.06 7.34 4.65
CA LYS A 22 -6.71 6.49 5.79
C LYS A 22 -5.20 6.34 5.83
N GLU A 23 -4.60 6.52 7.00
CA GLU A 23 -3.20 6.17 7.20
C GLU A 23 -3.02 4.67 7.02
N LEU A 24 -2.03 4.26 6.25
CA LEU A 24 -1.70 2.86 6.06
C LEU A 24 -0.90 2.40 7.29
N PRO A 25 -1.47 1.52 8.15
CA PRO A 25 -0.71 0.96 9.26
C PRO A 25 0.52 0.24 8.70
N ALA A 26 1.64 0.36 9.38
CA ALA A 26 2.90 -0.27 9.01
C ALA A 26 3.37 0.10 7.57
N LEU A 27 3.21 1.39 7.16
CA LEU A 27 3.69 1.86 5.86
C LEU A 27 5.19 1.62 5.70
N PHE A 28 5.97 1.81 6.77
CA PHE A 28 7.43 1.64 6.84
C PHE A 28 7.85 0.28 7.37
N GLU A 29 6.95 -0.69 7.41
CA GLU A 29 7.23 -2.07 7.74
C GLU A 29 7.11 -2.94 6.48
N ILE A 30 8.14 -3.76 6.23
CA ILE A 30 8.19 -4.69 5.10
C ILE A 30 8.44 -6.09 5.65
N LYS A 31 7.72 -7.07 5.10
CA LYS A 31 7.85 -8.48 5.43
C LYS A 31 8.39 -9.21 4.21
N ILE A 32 9.54 -9.88 4.37
CA ILE A 32 10.18 -10.68 3.31
C ILE A 32 10.14 -12.14 3.74
N PRO A 33 9.54 -13.05 2.95
CA PRO A 33 9.58 -14.46 3.23
C PRO A 33 11.02 -14.99 3.22
N ASP A 34 11.31 -15.99 4.04
CA ASP A 34 12.64 -16.59 4.18
C ASP A 34 13.18 -17.23 2.88
N ASP A 35 12.30 -17.76 2.05
CA ASP A 35 12.62 -18.33 0.73
C ASP A 35 13.07 -17.26 -0.30
N GLN A 36 12.87 -15.97 0.01
CA GLN A 36 13.20 -14.86 -0.91
C GLN A 36 14.54 -14.20 -0.63
N TYR A 37 15.28 -14.56 0.41
CA TYR A 37 16.59 -13.98 0.68
C TYR A 37 17.60 -15.04 1.11
N THR A 38 18.88 -14.81 0.84
CA THR A 38 19.95 -15.76 1.13
C THR A 38 20.67 -15.51 2.44
N ASN A 39 20.67 -14.25 2.89
CA ASN A 39 21.24 -13.80 4.16
C ASN A 39 20.57 -12.50 4.61
N THR A 40 20.76 -12.11 5.85
CA THR A 40 20.12 -10.93 6.44
C THR A 40 20.37 -9.66 5.63
N ASN A 41 21.59 -9.42 5.14
CA ASN A 41 21.89 -8.23 4.33
C ASN A 41 21.12 -8.22 3.01
N ASP A 42 20.99 -9.36 2.34
CA ASP A 42 20.17 -9.50 1.13
C ASP A 42 18.69 -9.23 1.45
N GLY A 43 18.20 -9.78 2.56
CA GLY A 43 16.85 -9.52 3.06
C GLY A 43 16.58 -8.04 3.32
N LEU A 44 17.49 -7.34 4.00
CA LEU A 44 17.39 -5.90 4.27
C LEU A 44 17.40 -5.07 2.97
N ASN A 45 18.24 -5.43 1.99
CA ASN A 45 18.28 -4.77 0.70
C ASN A 45 16.97 -4.98 -0.09
N LYS A 46 16.41 -6.18 -0.08
CA LYS A 46 15.12 -6.49 -0.71
C LYS A 46 13.98 -5.76 -0.03
N ALA A 47 13.98 -5.72 1.31
CA ALA A 47 13.00 -4.96 2.08
C ALA A 47 13.05 -3.46 1.74
N PHE A 48 14.24 -2.87 1.65
CA PHE A 48 14.40 -1.48 1.23
C PHE A 48 13.83 -1.23 -0.19
N ASN A 49 14.15 -2.09 -1.16
CA ASN A 49 13.64 -1.97 -2.52
C ASN A 49 12.12 -2.08 -2.58
N GLN A 50 11.51 -2.99 -1.81
CA GLN A 50 10.05 -3.10 -1.69
C GLN A 50 9.44 -1.86 -1.02
N LEU A 51 10.10 -1.31 0.01
CA LEU A 51 9.66 -0.06 0.63
C LEU A 51 9.62 1.09 -0.38
N ILE A 52 10.65 1.25 -1.21
CA ILE A 52 10.68 2.28 -2.25
C ILE A 52 9.53 2.11 -3.24
N GLN A 53 9.23 0.88 -3.66
CA GLN A 53 8.10 0.60 -4.53
C GLN A 53 6.76 0.94 -3.85
N LYS A 54 6.62 0.61 -2.57
CA LYS A 54 5.45 0.92 -1.75
C LYS A 54 5.25 2.43 -1.56
N LEU A 55 6.34 3.17 -1.29
CA LEU A 55 6.30 4.62 -1.08
C LEU A 55 6.08 5.40 -2.38
N SER A 56 6.68 4.97 -3.49
CA SER A 56 6.56 5.64 -4.78
C SER A 56 5.34 5.18 -5.60
N GLY A 57 4.73 4.05 -5.24
CA GLY A 57 3.69 3.39 -6.04
C GLY A 57 4.19 2.84 -7.39
N SER A 58 5.50 2.87 -7.64
CA SER A 58 6.12 2.51 -8.91
C SER A 58 7.09 1.35 -8.76
N ARG A 59 7.04 0.40 -9.71
CA ARG A 59 8.03 -0.68 -9.87
C ARG A 59 9.15 -0.33 -10.84
N SER A 60 9.35 0.95 -11.14
CA SER A 60 10.34 1.39 -12.13
C SER A 60 11.76 1.13 -11.64
N GLN A 61 12.52 0.38 -12.43
CA GLN A 61 13.95 0.13 -12.20
C GLN A 61 14.75 1.45 -12.09
N LYS A 62 14.31 2.51 -12.78
CA LYS A 62 14.97 3.82 -12.72
C LYS A 62 15.04 4.41 -11.31
N LEU A 63 14.04 4.11 -10.47
CA LEU A 63 14.06 4.57 -9.07
C LEU A 63 15.18 3.90 -8.27
N LEU A 64 15.35 2.59 -8.45
CA LEU A 64 16.41 1.83 -7.79
C LEU A 64 17.81 2.26 -8.26
N TRP A 65 17.94 2.61 -9.54
CA TRP A 65 19.20 3.15 -10.07
C TRP A 65 19.56 4.51 -9.47
N ARG A 66 18.59 5.43 -9.34
CA ARG A 66 18.82 6.71 -8.66
C ARG A 66 19.34 6.55 -7.21
N ILE A 67 18.82 5.55 -6.50
CA ILE A 67 19.27 5.24 -5.14
C ILE A 67 20.69 4.70 -5.17
N GLY A 68 21.03 3.85 -6.14
CA GLY A 68 22.40 3.36 -6.35
C GLY A 68 23.36 4.48 -6.70
N ASP A 69 23.00 5.36 -7.64
CA ASP A 69 23.79 6.52 -8.05
C ASP A 69 24.03 7.49 -6.88
N ALA A 70 23.04 7.65 -6.00
CA ALA A 70 23.15 8.49 -4.80
C ALA A 70 23.99 7.84 -3.68
N GLN A 71 24.41 6.60 -3.85
CA GLN A 71 25.19 5.82 -2.86
C GLN A 71 24.56 5.81 -1.47
N LEU A 72 23.22 5.78 -1.39
CA LEU A 72 22.52 5.74 -0.12
C LEU A 72 22.83 4.44 0.63
N ASN A 73 23.32 4.57 1.86
CA ASN A 73 23.49 3.44 2.75
C ASN A 73 22.11 3.00 3.30
N LYS A 74 21.53 1.99 2.66
CA LYS A 74 20.16 1.51 2.95
C LYS A 74 19.97 1.05 4.38
N ILE A 75 21.03 0.51 5.00
CA ILE A 75 21.00 -0.05 6.35
C ILE A 75 20.85 1.04 7.41
N GLU A 76 21.34 2.24 7.15
CA GLU A 76 21.22 3.38 8.08
C GLU A 76 19.76 3.80 8.33
N PHE A 77 18.87 3.46 7.40
CA PHE A 77 17.44 3.75 7.54
C PHE A 77 16.64 2.64 8.22
N VAL A 78 17.26 1.51 8.56
CA VAL A 78 16.62 0.42 9.30
C VAL A 78 16.57 0.78 10.78
N SER A 79 15.38 0.89 11.34
CA SER A 79 15.19 1.13 12.78
C SER A 79 15.24 -0.17 13.60
N SER A 80 14.70 -1.24 13.04
CA SER A 80 14.76 -2.59 13.65
C SER A 80 14.44 -3.66 12.62
N TYR A 81 14.87 -4.88 12.90
CA TYR A 81 14.43 -6.06 12.16
C TYR A 81 14.32 -7.27 13.10
N SER A 82 13.41 -8.19 12.77
CA SER A 82 13.15 -9.44 13.49
C SER A 82 12.69 -10.52 12.52
N THR A 83 12.75 -11.76 12.94
CA THR A 83 12.10 -12.88 12.25
C THR A 83 10.86 -13.30 13.01
N GLU A 84 9.77 -13.54 12.29
CA GLU A 84 8.50 -14.00 12.83
C GLU A 84 7.93 -15.13 11.98
N LEU A 85 7.36 -16.14 12.65
CA LEU A 85 6.63 -17.22 11.99
C LEU A 85 5.15 -16.78 11.81
N ILE A 86 4.69 -16.69 10.57
CA ILE A 86 3.33 -16.30 10.23
C ILE A 86 2.77 -17.37 9.28
N ASP A 87 1.66 -18.01 9.65
CA ASP A 87 1.02 -19.05 8.84
C ASP A 87 2.01 -20.16 8.39
N GLU A 88 2.85 -20.67 9.33
CA GLU A 88 3.86 -21.70 9.09
C GLU A 88 5.03 -21.30 8.18
N GLN A 89 5.10 -20.04 7.76
CA GLN A 89 6.22 -19.46 6.99
C GLN A 89 6.98 -18.44 7.84
N GLU A 90 8.30 -18.49 7.78
CA GLU A 90 9.17 -17.50 8.42
C GLU A 90 9.31 -16.25 7.57
N PHE A 91 9.22 -15.08 8.21
CA PHE A 91 9.35 -13.78 7.58
C PHE A 91 10.40 -12.93 8.28
N LEU A 92 11.26 -12.29 7.52
CA LEU A 92 12.05 -11.17 7.98
C LEU A 92 11.17 -9.91 7.98
N ILE A 93 10.90 -9.36 9.15
CA ILE A 93 10.15 -8.10 9.31
C ILE A 93 11.17 -6.99 9.51
N VAL A 94 11.13 -5.99 8.62
CA VAL A 94 12.04 -4.85 8.65
C VAL A 94 11.25 -3.58 8.82
N LYS A 95 11.60 -2.79 9.85
CA LYS A 95 11.02 -1.46 10.11
C LYS A 95 12.04 -0.40 9.76
N PHE A 96 11.57 0.64 9.09
CA PHE A 96 12.40 1.75 8.63
C PHE A 96 12.07 3.04 9.38
N ASN A 97 13.09 3.87 9.58
CA ASN A 97 12.95 5.20 10.14
C ASN A 97 12.50 6.18 9.04
N ASP A 98 11.24 6.57 9.10
CA ASP A 98 10.60 7.47 8.12
C ASP A 98 11.15 8.90 8.21
N GLU A 99 11.43 9.39 9.42
CA GLU A 99 11.96 10.75 9.66
C GLU A 99 13.33 10.92 9.00
N ALA A 100 14.18 9.91 9.03
CA ALA A 100 15.47 9.92 8.38
C ALA A 100 15.39 9.65 6.88
N LEU A 101 14.54 8.71 6.45
CA LEU A 101 14.49 8.23 5.07
C LEU A 101 13.79 9.22 4.12
N ILE A 102 12.66 9.79 4.51
CA ILE A 102 11.82 10.63 3.64
C ILE A 102 12.58 11.86 3.09
N PRO A 103 13.32 12.63 3.91
CA PRO A 103 14.10 13.76 3.41
C PRO A 103 15.14 13.35 2.36
N GLU A 104 15.87 12.25 2.59
CA GLU A 104 16.89 11.79 1.65
C GLU A 104 16.27 11.30 0.33
N LEU A 105 15.16 10.59 0.37
CA LEU A 105 14.46 10.19 -0.86
C LEU A 105 13.95 11.39 -1.67
N ARG A 106 13.47 12.44 -1.00
CA ARG A 106 13.05 13.69 -1.66
C ARG A 106 14.23 14.42 -2.28
N LYS A 107 15.35 14.49 -1.60
CA LYS A 107 16.59 15.14 -2.06
C LYS A 107 17.10 14.52 -3.37
N ILE A 108 17.02 13.20 -3.52
CA ILE A 108 17.42 12.50 -4.75
C ILE A 108 16.27 12.41 -5.79
N GLY A 109 15.15 13.09 -5.54
CA GLY A 109 14.05 13.20 -6.50
C GLY A 109 13.23 11.91 -6.67
N ILE A 110 13.12 11.07 -5.63
CA ILE A 110 12.19 9.94 -5.64
C ILE A 110 10.77 10.48 -5.43
N PRO A 111 9.82 10.21 -6.34
CA PRO A 111 8.44 10.60 -6.14
C PRO A 111 7.84 9.77 -5.00
N LEU A 112 7.28 10.46 -4.01
CA LEU A 112 6.66 9.81 -2.87
C LEU A 112 5.16 10.08 -2.89
N ILE A 113 4.36 9.02 -2.77
CA ILE A 113 2.94 9.15 -2.48
C ILE A 113 2.81 9.48 -0.98
N GLY A 114 2.03 10.50 -0.63
CA GLY A 114 1.88 10.95 0.75
C GLY A 114 1.45 9.86 1.74
N PHE A 115 1.53 10.14 3.04
CA PHE A 115 1.10 9.22 4.10
C PHE A 115 -0.39 8.89 4.00
N ASN A 116 -1.20 9.86 3.61
CA ASN A 116 -2.62 9.67 3.36
C ASN A 116 -2.82 8.99 2.01
N ARG A 117 -3.21 7.73 2.05
CA ARG A 117 -3.38 6.91 0.85
C ARG A 117 -4.84 6.91 0.41
N PRO A 118 -5.11 6.99 -0.90
CA PRO A 118 -6.47 6.88 -1.39
C PRO A 118 -7.04 5.50 -1.10
N VAL A 119 -8.32 5.46 -0.74
CA VAL A 119 -9.09 4.22 -0.72
C VAL A 119 -9.64 4.00 -2.12
N ILE A 120 -9.26 2.90 -2.75
CA ILE A 120 -9.71 2.52 -4.09
C ILE A 120 -10.89 1.57 -3.90
N LEU A 121 -12.08 1.99 -4.35
CA LEU A 121 -13.27 1.15 -4.36
C LEU A 121 -13.33 0.38 -5.68
N ILE A 122 -13.45 -0.94 -5.60
CA ILE A 122 -13.52 -1.82 -6.77
C ILE A 122 -14.85 -2.53 -6.79
N LEU A 123 -15.58 -2.42 -7.90
CA LEU A 123 -16.69 -3.28 -8.23
C LEU A 123 -16.19 -4.37 -9.17
N PHE A 124 -16.20 -5.61 -8.70
CA PHE A 124 -15.71 -6.74 -9.49
C PHE A 124 -16.88 -7.70 -9.79
N LYS A 125 -17.11 -7.93 -11.09
CA LYS A 125 -18.13 -8.82 -11.61
C LYS A 125 -17.46 -10.05 -12.23
N ILE A 126 -17.86 -11.23 -11.80
CA ILE A 126 -17.45 -12.52 -12.38
C ILE A 126 -18.59 -13.03 -13.24
N ASP A 127 -18.33 -13.28 -14.52
CA ASP A 127 -19.25 -13.84 -15.47
C ASP A 127 -18.60 -15.07 -16.11
N THR A 128 -19.07 -16.25 -15.75
CA THR A 128 -18.58 -17.53 -16.29
C THR A 128 -19.30 -17.97 -17.55
N GLY A 129 -20.39 -17.27 -17.93
CA GLY A 129 -21.25 -17.63 -19.04
C GLY A 129 -22.19 -18.82 -18.77
N GLU A 130 -22.03 -19.51 -17.65
CA GLU A 130 -22.82 -20.69 -17.28
C GLU A 130 -23.95 -20.34 -16.29
N SER A 131 -23.83 -19.26 -15.58
CA SER A 131 -24.74 -18.81 -14.53
C SER A 131 -24.90 -17.30 -14.52
N ALA A 132 -25.84 -16.79 -13.71
CA ALA A 132 -25.96 -15.35 -13.52
C ALA A 132 -24.62 -14.76 -12.97
N PRO A 133 -24.19 -13.59 -13.48
CA PRO A 133 -22.96 -12.96 -13.03
C PRO A 133 -22.95 -12.69 -11.53
N ILE A 134 -21.83 -12.97 -10.87
CA ILE A 134 -21.65 -12.79 -9.43
C ILE A 134 -20.82 -11.51 -9.19
N PHE A 135 -21.31 -10.65 -8.30
CA PHE A 135 -20.52 -9.50 -7.82
C PHE A 135 -19.69 -9.92 -6.60
N LEU A 136 -18.39 -9.69 -6.69
CA LEU A 136 -17.48 -9.96 -5.59
C LEU A 136 -17.62 -8.85 -4.55
N SER A 137 -18.18 -9.17 -3.38
CA SER A 137 -18.26 -8.28 -2.24
C SER A 137 -17.38 -8.77 -1.09
N SER A 138 -17.15 -7.92 -0.10
CA SER A 138 -16.40 -8.32 1.11
C SER A 138 -17.12 -9.43 1.90
N SER A 139 -18.45 -9.54 1.77
CA SER A 139 -19.29 -10.54 2.44
C SER A 139 -19.42 -11.86 1.65
N THR A 140 -19.10 -11.87 0.36
CA THR A 140 -19.19 -13.09 -0.47
C THR A 140 -17.97 -13.99 -0.18
N SER A 141 -18.13 -14.97 0.69
CA SER A 141 -17.01 -15.79 1.17
C SER A 141 -17.10 -17.29 0.80
N SER A 142 -18.09 -17.68 0.01
CA SER A 142 -18.42 -19.11 -0.13
C SER A 142 -17.72 -19.84 -1.28
N ASP A 143 -16.99 -19.12 -2.15
CA ASP A 143 -16.32 -19.72 -3.30
C ASP A 143 -14.79 -19.55 -3.20
N ILE A 144 -14.06 -20.65 -3.49
CA ILE A 144 -12.58 -20.70 -3.46
C ILE A 144 -11.99 -19.64 -4.40
N LEU A 145 -12.57 -19.48 -5.60
CA LEU A 145 -12.14 -18.47 -6.58
C LEU A 145 -12.28 -17.03 -6.03
N SER A 146 -13.39 -16.75 -5.37
CA SER A 146 -13.64 -15.46 -4.74
C SER A 146 -12.63 -15.14 -3.62
N ALA A 147 -12.29 -16.14 -2.83
CA ALA A 147 -11.29 -16.00 -1.76
C ALA A 147 -9.89 -15.74 -2.32
N GLU A 148 -9.49 -16.44 -3.39
CA GLU A 148 -8.20 -16.28 -4.04
C GLU A 148 -8.06 -14.90 -4.72
N ILE A 149 -9.11 -14.44 -5.40
CA ILE A 149 -9.15 -13.09 -5.99
C ILE A 149 -9.00 -12.03 -4.90
N LYS A 150 -9.72 -12.14 -3.79
CA LYS A 150 -9.62 -11.21 -2.65
C LYS A 150 -8.19 -11.18 -2.09
N ARG A 151 -7.60 -12.36 -1.85
CA ARG A 151 -6.21 -12.48 -1.36
C ARG A 151 -5.22 -11.81 -2.31
N THR A 152 -5.39 -12.02 -3.62
CA THR A 152 -4.54 -11.39 -4.64
C THR A 152 -4.67 -9.88 -4.64
N PHE A 153 -5.89 -9.34 -4.56
CA PHE A 153 -6.09 -7.88 -4.45
C PHE A 153 -5.49 -7.30 -3.19
N GLN A 154 -5.64 -7.95 -2.05
CA GLN A 154 -5.04 -7.51 -0.79
C GLN A 154 -3.50 -7.50 -0.88
N LYS A 155 -2.91 -8.54 -1.48
CA LYS A 155 -1.45 -8.59 -1.72
C LYS A 155 -0.99 -7.43 -2.59
N ILE A 156 -1.65 -7.19 -3.73
CA ILE A 156 -1.34 -6.07 -4.63
C ILE A 156 -1.50 -4.72 -3.91
N ALA A 157 -2.55 -4.56 -3.12
CA ALA A 157 -2.79 -3.35 -2.34
C ALA A 157 -1.66 -3.05 -1.36
N LEU A 158 -1.23 -4.07 -0.60
CA LEU A 158 -0.10 -3.96 0.33
C LEU A 158 1.20 -3.62 -0.38
N GLU A 159 1.51 -4.30 -1.49
CA GLU A 159 2.70 -4.04 -2.30
C GLU A 159 2.73 -2.61 -2.87
N ARG A 160 1.56 -2.06 -3.20
CA ARG A 160 1.40 -0.70 -3.74
C ARG A 160 1.20 0.36 -2.68
N GLY A 161 1.07 -0.04 -1.42
CA GLY A 161 0.78 0.87 -0.32
C GLY A 161 -0.53 1.63 -0.50
N VAL A 162 -1.59 0.97 -0.98
CA VAL A 162 -2.93 1.55 -1.15
C VAL A 162 -3.97 0.68 -0.45
N TYR A 163 -5.13 1.28 -0.14
CA TYR A 163 -6.28 0.52 0.34
C TYR A 163 -7.18 0.13 -0.83
N LEU A 164 -7.47 -1.17 -0.95
CA LEU A 164 -8.49 -1.67 -1.85
C LEU A 164 -9.69 -2.13 -1.02
N CYS A 165 -10.87 -1.59 -1.34
CA CYS A 165 -12.13 -2.01 -0.79
C CYS A 165 -13.03 -2.55 -1.90
N LEU A 166 -13.60 -3.74 -1.69
CA LEU A 166 -14.66 -4.23 -2.56
C LEU A 166 -15.95 -3.53 -2.17
N LEU A 167 -16.68 -3.02 -3.17
CA LEU A 167 -17.99 -2.43 -2.95
C LEU A 167 -18.95 -3.50 -2.42
N TYR A 168 -19.75 -3.11 -1.43
CA TYR A 168 -20.90 -3.90 -0.99
C TYR A 168 -22.04 -3.69 -2.01
N THR A 169 -22.63 -4.77 -2.45
CA THR A 169 -23.90 -4.77 -3.21
C THR A 169 -25.01 -5.24 -2.33
#